data_adf439d4de1447857dace55e7b820656
#
_entry.id   adf439d4de1447857dace55e7b820656
#
_cell.length_a   1.000
_cell.length_b   1.000
_cell.length_c   1.000
_cell.angle_alpha   90.00
_cell.angle_beta   90.00
_cell.angle_gamma   90.00
#
_symmetry.space_group_name_H-M   'P 1'
#
loop_
_entity.id
_entity.type
_entity.pdbx_description
1 polymer ?
#
loop_
_entity_poly.entity_id
_entity_poly.type
_entity_poly.pdbx_seq_one_letter_code
_entity_poly.pdbx_strand_id
1 'polypeptide(L)'
;MNERNKFVKIVNVLSATAMLVFFAFFIYMSFFENISVYQAREPRSFYTIENIDEKVIKDSAAPAGIKKEYTFVIDDADTNENCLAFYVVHHYAEVYFDNELIYSLNVDENNKIGRTPSSNWMVVPIYPQDSSVVVKVVAVPVYHSVINRDIIFKFGSYHEIFMNQLVMDLPQLILSFLCLVLGIFMVTLYGYFKYNKKQYKSDLLYLGVFSVLLAVWRITDTRIAPLLFTSNEMVLGYISVGVLFIGALPLLLFVRDRIDKAKALPLNITAAIVSIIAIFAVLYQVSGRMEIRELIVLSHISLIASLAMIVLTLLIAEKSNRSKKRYKSLYFVLLLVCGGISDIQIGRAHV
;
A
#
# COMPACT_ATOMS: atom_id res chain seq x y z
N MET A 1 30.24 9.26 33.36
CA MET A 1 29.10 8.99 32.51
C MET A 1 29.22 7.57 32.00
N ASN A 2 28.37 6.66 32.44
CA ASN A 2 28.47 5.23 32.24
C ASN A 2 28.47 4.91 30.70
N GLU A 3 29.32 4.01 30.24
CA GLU A 3 29.47 3.62 28.82
C GLU A 3 28.12 3.27 28.17
N ARG A 4 27.23 2.65 28.95
CA ARG A 4 25.82 2.35 28.56
C ARG A 4 25.03 3.60 28.15
N ASN A 5 25.23 4.74 28.84
CA ASN A 5 24.53 5.98 28.49
C ASN A 5 25.10 6.64 27.24
N LYS A 6 26.40 6.47 26.95
CA LYS A 6 27.00 6.91 25.69
C LYS A 6 26.44 6.13 24.50
N PHE A 7 26.38 4.80 24.62
CA PHE A 7 25.86 3.95 23.56
C PHE A 7 24.38 4.24 23.24
N VAL A 8 23.52 4.36 24.26
CA VAL A 8 22.12 4.74 24.07
C VAL A 8 21.98 6.10 23.40
N LYS A 9 22.84 7.06 23.74
CA LYS A 9 22.84 8.38 23.11
C LYS A 9 23.25 8.29 21.65
N ILE A 10 24.24 7.46 21.31
CA ILE A 10 24.67 7.22 19.93
C ILE A 10 23.54 6.58 19.11
N VAL A 11 22.90 5.52 19.62
CA VAL A 11 21.80 4.84 18.94
C VAL A 11 20.61 5.79 18.72
N ASN A 12 20.25 6.59 19.74
CA ASN A 12 19.17 7.57 19.60
C ASN A 12 19.49 8.67 18.57
N VAL A 13 20.74 9.14 18.54
CA VAL A 13 21.19 10.11 17.53
C VAL A 13 21.20 9.48 16.15
N LEU A 14 21.73 8.27 16.00
CA LEU A 14 21.76 7.56 14.73
C LEU A 14 20.36 7.32 14.18
N SER A 15 19.43 6.84 15.03
CA SER A 15 18.03 6.63 14.66
C SER A 15 17.34 7.94 14.28
N ALA A 16 17.56 9.01 15.06
CA ALA A 16 16.99 10.33 14.74
C ALA A 16 17.56 10.90 13.43
N THR A 17 18.86 10.71 13.20
CA THR A 17 19.52 11.16 11.95
C THR A 17 19.00 10.34 10.76
N ALA A 18 18.92 9.01 10.88
CA ALA A 18 18.39 8.17 9.83
C ALA A 18 16.94 8.55 9.47
N MET A 19 16.10 8.81 10.47
CA MET A 19 14.72 9.24 10.26
C MET A 19 14.63 10.64 9.63
N LEU A 20 15.50 11.58 10.00
CA LEU A 20 15.57 12.91 9.41
C LEU A 20 16.03 12.86 7.95
N VAL A 21 17.08 12.09 7.66
CA VAL A 21 17.58 11.87 6.29
C VAL A 21 16.48 11.24 5.43
N PHE A 22 15.81 10.24 5.97
CA PHE A 22 14.69 9.59 5.31
C PHE A 22 13.53 10.54 5.03
N PHE A 23 13.15 11.37 6.00
CA PHE A 23 12.08 12.36 5.84
C PHE A 23 12.47 13.47 4.85
N ALA A 24 13.72 13.95 4.90
CA ALA A 24 14.22 14.91 3.92
C ALA A 24 14.25 14.32 2.50
N PHE A 25 14.65 13.05 2.36
CA PHE A 25 14.60 12.34 1.09
C PHE A 25 13.17 12.16 0.58
N PHE A 26 12.22 11.83 1.46
CA PHE A 26 10.80 11.72 1.11
C PHE A 26 10.22 13.06 0.63
N ILE A 27 10.49 14.16 1.36
CA ILE A 27 10.09 15.51 0.94
C ILE A 27 10.72 15.83 -0.43
N TYR A 28 12.02 15.57 -0.57
CA TYR A 28 12.73 15.81 -1.83
C TYR A 28 12.05 15.05 -2.98
N MET A 29 11.80 13.77 -2.83
CA MET A 29 11.16 12.96 -3.86
C MET A 29 9.72 13.41 -4.16
N SER A 30 8.95 13.81 -3.14
CA SER A 30 7.58 14.29 -3.32
C SER A 30 7.51 15.65 -4.05
N PHE A 31 8.50 16.51 -3.85
CA PHE A 31 8.56 17.83 -4.53
C PHE A 31 9.20 17.76 -5.92
N PHE A 32 10.07 16.79 -6.17
CA PHE A 32 10.81 16.65 -7.43
C PHE A 32 10.28 15.52 -8.32
N GLU A 33 9.21 14.85 -7.94
CA GLU A 33 8.54 13.82 -8.75
C GLU A 33 8.12 14.34 -10.14
N ASN A 34 7.87 15.66 -10.26
CA ASN A 34 7.55 16.33 -11.52
C ASN A 34 8.77 16.74 -12.37
N ILE A 35 9.98 16.54 -11.89
CA ILE A 35 11.16 16.68 -12.75
C ILE A 35 11.26 15.39 -13.57
N SER A 36 10.60 15.41 -14.72
CA SER A 36 10.54 14.31 -15.64
C SER A 36 11.94 13.95 -16.15
N VAL A 37 12.55 12.98 -15.53
CA VAL A 37 13.64 12.19 -16.14
C VAL A 37 13.21 11.65 -17.53
N TYR A 38 11.92 11.69 -17.79
CA TYR A 38 11.25 11.21 -18.98
C TYR A 38 11.39 12.13 -20.22
N GLN A 39 11.71 13.41 -20.09
CA GLN A 39 11.83 14.33 -21.22
C GLN A 39 13.06 14.08 -22.12
N ALA A 40 14.04 13.30 -21.64
CA ALA A 40 15.27 13.03 -22.37
C ALA A 40 15.31 11.66 -23.07
N ARG A 41 14.23 10.85 -23.02
CA ARG A 41 14.17 9.54 -23.70
C ARG A 41 13.49 9.64 -25.04
N GLU A 42 13.99 8.87 -26.00
CA GLU A 42 13.37 8.61 -27.30
C GLU A 42 11.89 8.21 -27.17
N PRO A 43 11.06 8.40 -28.21
CA PRO A 43 9.64 8.08 -28.18
C PRO A 43 9.46 6.64 -27.66
N ARG A 44 8.63 6.51 -26.63
CA ARG A 44 8.35 5.23 -25.98
C ARG A 44 7.66 4.30 -26.98
N SER A 45 8.04 3.05 -26.96
CA SER A 45 7.42 2.03 -27.81
C SER A 45 6.05 1.57 -27.30
N PHE A 46 5.36 2.38 -26.48
CA PHE A 46 3.98 2.17 -26.10
C PHE A 46 3.20 3.47 -26.08
N TYR A 47 1.89 3.39 -26.29
CA TYR A 47 0.98 4.53 -26.20
C TYR A 47 -0.27 4.19 -25.40
N THR A 48 -0.95 5.23 -24.91
CA THR A 48 -2.27 5.09 -24.26
C THR A 48 -3.34 5.18 -25.34
N ILE A 49 -4.31 4.27 -25.28
CA ILE A 49 -5.43 4.23 -26.22
C ILE A 49 -6.43 5.31 -25.80
N GLU A 50 -6.72 6.26 -26.67
CA GLU A 50 -7.58 7.41 -26.39
C GLU A 50 -9.01 7.23 -26.95
N ASN A 51 -9.17 6.57 -28.09
CA ASN A 51 -10.47 6.38 -28.75
C ASN A 51 -11.14 5.10 -28.27
N ILE A 52 -11.83 5.17 -27.14
CA ILE A 52 -12.46 4.03 -26.49
C ILE A 52 -13.98 4.28 -26.45
N ASP A 53 -14.76 3.36 -26.99
CA ASP A 53 -16.22 3.32 -26.78
C ASP A 53 -16.52 2.58 -25.47
N GLU A 54 -16.93 3.32 -24.43
CA GLU A 54 -17.29 2.78 -23.14
C GLU A 54 -18.80 2.65 -23.02
N LYS A 55 -19.28 1.45 -22.70
CA LYS A 55 -20.67 1.16 -22.46
C LYS A 55 -20.89 0.53 -21.09
N VAL A 56 -21.68 1.19 -20.26
CA VAL A 56 -22.10 0.66 -18.95
C VAL A 56 -23.39 -0.13 -19.10
N ILE A 57 -23.37 -1.39 -18.70
CA ILE A 57 -24.53 -2.31 -18.83
C ILE A 57 -24.96 -2.71 -17.42
N LYS A 58 -26.26 -2.57 -17.14
CA LYS A 58 -26.85 -3.13 -15.91
C LYS A 58 -26.88 -4.65 -16.03
N ASP A 59 -26.30 -5.33 -15.05
CA ASP A 59 -26.26 -6.79 -15.00
C ASP A 59 -26.54 -7.23 -13.56
N SER A 60 -27.70 -7.77 -13.31
CA SER A 60 -28.11 -8.22 -11.99
C SER A 60 -27.33 -9.46 -11.49
N ALA A 61 -26.66 -10.16 -12.39
CA ALA A 61 -25.78 -11.28 -12.04
C ALA A 61 -24.38 -10.80 -11.62
N ALA A 62 -23.99 -9.57 -12.00
CA ALA A 62 -22.69 -9.00 -11.62
C ALA A 62 -22.69 -8.61 -10.12
N PRO A 63 -21.59 -8.82 -9.38
CA PRO A 63 -21.48 -8.54 -7.94
C PRO A 63 -21.86 -7.10 -7.55
N ALA A 64 -21.49 -6.10 -8.38
CA ALA A 64 -21.84 -4.70 -8.17
C ALA A 64 -23.03 -4.25 -9.03
N GLY A 65 -23.77 -5.16 -9.67
CA GLY A 65 -24.98 -4.88 -10.45
C GLY A 65 -24.72 -4.26 -11.82
N ILE A 66 -23.48 -4.13 -12.25
CA ILE A 66 -23.10 -3.58 -13.55
C ILE A 66 -21.88 -4.29 -14.14
N LYS A 67 -21.73 -4.19 -15.46
CA LYS A 67 -20.51 -4.47 -16.19
C LYS A 67 -20.18 -3.30 -17.12
N LYS A 68 -18.90 -3.10 -17.40
CA LYS A 68 -18.41 -2.10 -18.36
C LYS A 68 -17.82 -2.82 -19.55
N GLU A 69 -18.21 -2.41 -20.74
CA GLU A 69 -17.63 -2.89 -21.99
C GLU A 69 -16.86 -1.74 -22.63
N TYR A 70 -15.62 -2.00 -23.00
CA TYR A 70 -14.72 -1.08 -23.68
C TYR A 70 -14.41 -1.67 -25.04
N THR A 71 -14.65 -0.91 -26.10
CA THR A 71 -14.36 -1.35 -27.48
C THR A 71 -13.48 -0.32 -28.16
N PHE A 72 -12.39 -0.78 -28.78
CA PHE A 72 -11.46 0.05 -29.52
C PHE A 72 -10.75 -0.78 -30.59
N VAL A 73 -10.13 -0.09 -31.55
CA VAL A 73 -9.36 -0.70 -32.61
C VAL A 73 -7.89 -0.42 -32.35
N ILE A 74 -7.04 -1.44 -32.51
CA ILE A 74 -5.61 -1.31 -32.54
C ILE A 74 -5.16 -1.45 -33.98
N ASP A 75 -4.67 -0.34 -34.54
CA ASP A 75 -4.02 -0.29 -35.85
C ASP A 75 -2.52 -0.50 -35.68
N ASP A 76 -1.84 -1.03 -36.71
CA ASP A 76 -0.40 -1.28 -36.69
C ASP A 76 0.10 -2.26 -35.59
N ALA A 77 -0.59 -3.36 -35.41
CA ALA A 77 -0.17 -4.46 -34.52
C ALA A 77 1.12 -5.18 -35.02
N ASP A 78 1.94 -4.52 -35.84
CA ASP A 78 2.95 -5.10 -36.70
C ASP A 78 4.26 -5.54 -36.03
N THR A 79 4.35 -5.59 -34.72
CA THR A 79 5.58 -6.04 -34.04
C THR A 79 5.33 -7.23 -33.12
N ASN A 80 6.19 -8.25 -33.26
CA ASN A 80 6.09 -9.55 -32.57
C ASN A 80 6.17 -9.50 -31.02
N GLU A 81 6.23 -8.32 -30.40
CA GLU A 81 6.38 -8.17 -28.94
C GLU A 81 5.35 -7.24 -28.31
N ASN A 82 4.30 -6.88 -29.05
CA ASN A 82 3.31 -5.96 -28.53
C ASN A 82 2.27 -6.66 -27.66
N CYS A 83 1.87 -5.98 -26.60
CA CYS A 83 0.80 -6.41 -25.72
C CYS A 83 -0.18 -5.28 -25.43
N LEU A 84 -1.41 -5.66 -25.15
CA LEU A 84 -2.39 -4.82 -24.50
C LEU A 84 -2.19 -4.94 -22.98
N ALA A 85 -1.95 -3.83 -22.31
CA ALA A 85 -1.79 -3.80 -20.86
C ALA A 85 -2.72 -2.78 -20.21
N PHE A 86 -3.39 -3.18 -19.15
CA PHE A 86 -4.22 -2.29 -18.35
C PHE A 86 -4.30 -2.78 -16.91
N TYR A 87 -4.51 -1.84 -15.98
CA TYR A 87 -4.56 -2.13 -14.56
C TYR A 87 -6.00 -2.14 -14.07
N VAL A 88 -6.43 -3.25 -13.49
CA VAL A 88 -7.75 -3.41 -12.90
C VAL A 88 -7.67 -3.44 -11.38
N VAL A 89 -8.66 -2.86 -10.71
CA VAL A 89 -8.73 -2.79 -9.25
C VAL A 89 -10.01 -3.48 -8.80
N HIS A 90 -9.90 -4.72 -8.32
CA HIS A 90 -11.03 -5.53 -7.89
C HIS A 90 -12.12 -5.68 -8.97
N HIS A 91 -11.69 -5.96 -10.20
CA HIS A 91 -12.58 -6.29 -11.31
C HIS A 91 -12.28 -7.70 -11.82
N TYR A 92 -13.30 -8.45 -12.19
CA TYR A 92 -13.14 -9.51 -13.16
C TYR A 92 -12.98 -8.86 -14.53
N ALA A 93 -12.18 -9.45 -15.39
CA ALA A 93 -11.96 -8.90 -16.71
C ALA A 93 -11.84 -10.01 -17.76
N GLU A 94 -12.44 -9.78 -18.92
CA GLU A 94 -12.35 -10.63 -20.09
C GLU A 94 -11.88 -9.79 -21.28
N VAL A 95 -10.97 -10.33 -22.06
CA VAL A 95 -10.44 -9.67 -23.26
C VAL A 95 -10.77 -10.51 -24.49
N TYR A 96 -11.39 -9.89 -25.45
CA TYR A 96 -11.78 -10.48 -26.72
C TYR A 96 -11.06 -9.77 -27.86
N PHE A 97 -10.52 -10.54 -28.82
CA PHE A 97 -10.03 -10.06 -30.09
C PHE A 97 -10.95 -10.59 -31.19
N ASP A 98 -11.53 -9.70 -32.00
CA ASP A 98 -12.48 -10.05 -33.07
C ASP A 98 -13.60 -11.01 -32.61
N ASN A 99 -14.10 -10.79 -31.39
CA ASN A 99 -15.10 -11.60 -30.66
C ASN A 99 -14.61 -12.96 -30.13
N GLU A 100 -13.36 -13.33 -30.26
CA GLU A 100 -12.77 -14.50 -29.65
C GLU A 100 -12.23 -14.16 -28.25
N LEU A 101 -12.60 -14.96 -27.22
CA LEU A 101 -12.09 -14.79 -25.87
C LEU A 101 -10.62 -15.23 -25.81
N ILE A 102 -9.73 -14.26 -25.61
CA ILE A 102 -8.27 -14.51 -25.54
C ILE A 102 -7.79 -14.64 -24.09
N TYR A 103 -8.35 -13.86 -23.19
CA TYR A 103 -7.91 -13.84 -21.80
C TYR A 103 -9.07 -13.57 -20.84
N SER A 104 -9.05 -14.26 -19.68
CA SER A 104 -10.04 -14.08 -18.62
C SER A 104 -9.35 -14.02 -17.26
N LEU A 105 -9.62 -12.97 -16.51
CA LEU A 105 -9.26 -12.82 -15.09
C LEU A 105 -10.51 -13.02 -14.25
N ASN A 106 -10.61 -14.16 -13.61
CA ASN A 106 -11.73 -14.51 -12.76
C ASN A 106 -11.23 -15.21 -11.49
N VAL A 107 -12.09 -15.35 -10.49
CA VAL A 107 -11.81 -16.13 -9.29
C VAL A 107 -12.68 -17.38 -9.31
N ASP A 108 -12.10 -18.52 -8.97
CA ASP A 108 -12.83 -19.78 -8.88
C ASP A 108 -14.00 -19.65 -7.87
N GLU A 109 -15.20 -19.99 -8.29
CA GLU A 109 -16.42 -19.96 -7.46
C GLU A 109 -16.31 -20.84 -6.19
N ASN A 110 -15.45 -21.86 -6.23
CA ASN A 110 -15.16 -22.74 -5.09
C ASN A 110 -14.16 -22.12 -4.10
N ASN A 111 -13.56 -20.97 -4.42
CA ASN A 111 -12.61 -20.32 -3.55
C ASN A 111 -13.31 -19.73 -2.32
N LYS A 112 -13.10 -20.39 -1.15
CA LYS A 112 -13.72 -19.97 0.13
C LYS A 112 -13.09 -18.70 0.71
N ILE A 113 -11.87 -18.39 0.31
CA ILE A 113 -11.11 -17.24 0.83
C ILE A 113 -10.76 -16.35 -0.34
N GLY A 114 -11.58 -15.29 -0.52
CA GLY A 114 -11.36 -14.29 -1.55
C GLY A 114 -12.28 -14.43 -2.76
N ARG A 115 -13.06 -13.39 -2.99
CA ARG A 115 -14.00 -13.27 -4.12
C ARG A 115 -13.51 -12.31 -5.19
N THR A 116 -12.35 -11.70 -4.98
CA THR A 116 -11.81 -10.68 -5.87
C THR A 116 -10.43 -11.08 -6.36
N PRO A 117 -10.11 -10.85 -7.64
CA PRO A 117 -8.74 -11.03 -8.15
C PRO A 117 -7.76 -10.00 -7.62
N SER A 118 -8.17 -9.13 -6.66
CA SER A 118 -7.37 -8.03 -6.14
C SER A 118 -7.10 -6.93 -7.18
N SER A 119 -6.01 -6.20 -7.02
CA SER A 119 -5.57 -5.20 -8.00
C SER A 119 -4.47 -5.79 -8.84
N ASN A 120 -4.68 -5.83 -10.16
CA ASN A 120 -3.81 -6.59 -11.03
C ASN A 120 -3.59 -5.94 -12.40
N TRP A 121 -2.46 -6.24 -13.01
CA TRP A 121 -2.20 -5.95 -14.41
C TRP A 121 -2.71 -7.08 -15.30
N MET A 122 -3.52 -6.69 -16.27
CA MET A 122 -3.83 -7.53 -17.42
C MET A 122 -2.79 -7.23 -18.48
N VAL A 123 -2.03 -8.25 -18.88
CA VAL A 123 -1.05 -8.14 -19.94
C VAL A 123 -1.35 -9.24 -20.95
N VAL A 124 -1.95 -8.85 -22.06
CA VAL A 124 -2.43 -9.75 -23.10
C VAL A 124 -1.57 -9.58 -24.34
N PRO A 125 -0.78 -10.59 -24.72
CA PRO A 125 -0.01 -10.51 -25.95
C PRO A 125 -0.94 -10.45 -27.15
N ILE A 126 -0.64 -9.56 -28.09
CA ILE A 126 -1.35 -9.45 -29.36
C ILE A 126 -0.46 -10.03 -30.44
N TYR A 127 -0.98 -11.07 -31.08
CA TYR A 127 -0.34 -11.69 -32.25
C TYR A 127 -1.07 -11.19 -33.48
N PRO A 128 -0.46 -10.31 -34.28
CA PRO A 128 -1.13 -9.77 -35.44
C PRO A 128 -1.30 -10.87 -36.51
N GLN A 129 -2.54 -11.08 -36.90
CA GLN A 129 -2.86 -11.83 -38.12
C GLN A 129 -3.24 -10.86 -39.27
N ASP A 130 -3.73 -9.67 -38.90
CA ASP A 130 -4.15 -8.60 -39.82
C ASP A 130 -3.66 -7.23 -39.32
N SER A 131 -3.68 -6.24 -40.21
CA SER A 131 -3.19 -4.88 -39.95
C SER A 131 -3.98 -4.11 -38.86
N SER A 132 -5.16 -4.58 -38.47
CA SER A 132 -5.97 -3.99 -37.39
C SER A 132 -6.75 -5.07 -36.66
N VAL A 133 -6.91 -4.89 -35.33
CA VAL A 133 -7.64 -5.82 -34.44
C VAL A 133 -8.68 -5.05 -33.67
N VAL A 134 -9.92 -5.54 -33.65
CA VAL A 134 -10.98 -5.01 -32.81
C VAL A 134 -10.88 -5.65 -31.44
N VAL A 135 -10.57 -4.84 -30.44
CA VAL A 135 -10.46 -5.28 -29.05
C VAL A 135 -11.73 -4.91 -28.29
N LYS A 136 -12.26 -5.91 -27.60
CA LYS A 136 -13.36 -5.71 -26.63
C LYS A 136 -12.91 -6.19 -25.26
N VAL A 137 -13.00 -5.31 -24.26
CA VAL A 137 -12.72 -5.64 -22.88
C VAL A 137 -13.99 -5.53 -22.06
N VAL A 138 -14.34 -6.60 -21.36
CA VAL A 138 -15.48 -6.62 -20.42
C VAL A 138 -14.90 -6.60 -19.01
N ALA A 139 -15.19 -5.56 -18.24
CA ALA A 139 -14.75 -5.40 -16.86
C ALA A 139 -15.97 -5.41 -15.92
N VAL A 140 -15.95 -6.32 -14.93
CA VAL A 140 -17.01 -6.48 -13.95
C VAL A 140 -16.51 -6.09 -12.58
N PRO A 141 -16.94 -4.94 -12.02
CA PRO A 141 -16.53 -4.52 -10.68
C PRO A 141 -17.09 -5.48 -9.63
N VAL A 142 -16.23 -5.90 -8.69
CA VAL A 142 -16.63 -6.79 -7.58
C VAL A 142 -17.28 -5.98 -6.45
N TYR A 143 -16.87 -4.73 -6.26
CA TYR A 143 -17.40 -3.86 -5.20
C TYR A 143 -17.98 -2.57 -5.76
N HIS A 144 -19.00 -2.03 -5.11
CA HIS A 144 -19.57 -0.73 -5.47
C HIS A 144 -18.55 0.42 -5.41
N SER A 145 -17.56 0.34 -4.53
CA SER A 145 -16.54 1.38 -4.36
C SER A 145 -15.59 1.54 -5.55
N VAL A 146 -15.53 0.57 -6.46
CA VAL A 146 -14.63 0.60 -7.63
C VAL A 146 -15.36 0.82 -8.95
N ILE A 147 -16.70 0.99 -8.95
CA ILE A 147 -17.51 1.21 -10.16
C ILE A 147 -17.01 2.40 -10.99
N ASN A 148 -16.64 3.50 -10.33
CA ASN A 148 -16.26 4.75 -11.00
C ASN A 148 -14.75 4.85 -11.26
N ARG A 149 -14.00 3.75 -11.15
CA ARG A 149 -12.58 3.75 -11.49
C ARG A 149 -12.41 3.60 -12.99
N ASP A 150 -11.61 4.50 -13.55
CA ASP A 150 -11.24 4.45 -14.96
C ASP A 150 -10.17 3.37 -15.18
N ILE A 151 -10.30 2.67 -16.29
CA ILE A 151 -9.31 1.70 -16.76
C ILE A 151 -8.55 2.35 -17.92
N ILE A 152 -7.25 2.49 -17.76
CA ILE A 152 -6.37 3.08 -18.77
C ILE A 152 -5.72 1.94 -19.55
N PHE A 153 -5.96 1.90 -20.83
CA PHE A 153 -5.41 0.90 -21.74
C PHE A 153 -4.12 1.41 -22.38
N LYS A 154 -3.10 0.58 -22.35
CA LYS A 154 -1.79 0.84 -22.97
C LYS A 154 -1.50 -0.25 -23.99
N PHE A 155 -0.96 0.13 -25.13
CA PHE A 155 -0.53 -0.81 -26.15
C PHE A 155 0.93 -0.57 -26.52
N GLY A 156 1.70 -1.62 -26.68
CA GLY A 156 3.11 -1.57 -27.08
C GLY A 156 3.94 -2.67 -26.43
N SER A 157 5.26 -2.49 -26.42
CA SER A 157 6.18 -3.47 -25.86
C SER A 157 5.98 -3.67 -24.36
N TYR A 158 5.87 -4.92 -23.94
CA TYR A 158 5.78 -5.28 -22.52
C TYR A 158 6.94 -4.71 -21.70
N HIS A 159 8.15 -4.80 -22.25
CA HIS A 159 9.35 -4.28 -21.58
C HIS A 159 9.23 -2.78 -21.25
N GLU A 160 8.77 -1.99 -22.20
CA GLU A 160 8.62 -0.54 -22.02
C GLU A 160 7.50 -0.19 -21.02
N ILE A 161 6.38 -0.92 -21.09
CA ILE A 161 5.27 -0.75 -20.14
C ILE A 161 5.72 -1.10 -18.72
N PHE A 162 6.42 -2.24 -18.56
CA PHE A 162 6.99 -2.67 -17.28
C PHE A 162 8.01 -1.66 -16.75
N MET A 163 8.97 -1.24 -17.58
CA MET A 163 10.01 -0.29 -17.16
C MET A 163 9.41 1.08 -16.81
N ASN A 164 8.41 1.53 -17.54
CA ASN A 164 7.70 2.75 -17.19
C ASN A 164 7.04 2.64 -15.81
N GLN A 165 6.33 1.54 -15.53
CA GLN A 165 5.71 1.34 -14.23
C GLN A 165 6.74 1.18 -13.11
N LEU A 166 7.83 0.46 -13.37
CA LEU A 166 8.92 0.33 -12.40
C LEU A 166 9.53 1.68 -12.02
N VAL A 167 9.79 2.54 -13.00
CA VAL A 167 10.36 3.87 -12.75
C VAL A 167 9.37 4.75 -11.99
N MET A 168 8.07 4.68 -12.28
CA MET A 168 7.05 5.42 -11.54
C MET A 168 6.97 5.01 -10.07
N ASP A 169 7.08 3.70 -9.78
CA ASP A 169 7.00 3.17 -8.42
C ASP A 169 8.36 3.13 -7.69
N LEU A 170 9.47 3.38 -8.41
CA LEU A 170 10.84 3.25 -7.88
C LEU A 170 11.09 4.08 -6.60
N PRO A 171 10.66 5.35 -6.50
CA PRO A 171 10.84 6.13 -5.27
C PRO A 171 10.17 5.46 -4.07
N GLN A 172 8.95 4.95 -4.25
CA GLN A 172 8.21 4.25 -3.21
C GLN A 172 8.89 2.93 -2.82
N LEU A 173 9.41 2.18 -3.79
CA LEU A 173 10.13 0.92 -3.54
C LEU A 173 11.42 1.16 -2.77
N ILE A 174 12.23 2.16 -3.16
CA ILE A 174 13.48 2.51 -2.45
C ILE A 174 13.16 2.88 -1.00
N LEU A 175 12.18 3.75 -0.79
CA LEU A 175 11.76 4.18 0.52
C LEU A 175 11.31 3.02 1.39
N SER A 176 10.51 2.13 0.83
CA SER A 176 10.01 0.93 1.51
C SER A 176 11.14 -0.03 1.86
N PHE A 177 12.10 -0.22 0.95
CA PHE A 177 13.27 -1.03 1.21
C PHE A 177 14.13 -0.47 2.36
N LEU A 178 14.35 0.84 2.41
CA LEU A 178 15.05 1.49 3.51
C LEU A 178 14.30 1.31 4.84
N CYS A 179 12.96 1.47 4.85
CA CYS A 179 12.13 1.18 6.02
C CYS A 179 12.26 -0.27 6.47
N LEU A 180 12.26 -1.23 5.54
CA LEU A 180 12.37 -2.65 5.83
C LEU A 180 13.71 -2.98 6.49
N VAL A 181 14.81 -2.53 5.88
CA VAL A 181 16.17 -2.74 6.41
C VAL A 181 16.31 -2.12 7.81
N LEU A 182 15.85 -0.89 7.97
CA LEU A 182 15.90 -0.20 9.27
C LEU A 182 15.05 -0.92 10.32
N GLY A 183 13.86 -1.35 9.94
CA GLY A 183 12.96 -2.08 10.82
C GLY A 183 13.55 -3.42 11.28
N ILE A 184 14.07 -4.22 10.35
CA ILE A 184 14.75 -5.50 10.65
C ILE A 184 15.95 -5.25 11.56
N PHE A 185 16.77 -4.24 11.27
CA PHE A 185 17.91 -3.87 12.10
C PHE A 185 17.50 -3.54 13.54
N MET A 186 16.44 -2.73 13.73
CA MET A 186 15.94 -2.38 15.07
C MET A 186 15.44 -3.60 15.84
N VAL A 187 14.68 -4.48 15.19
CA VAL A 187 14.16 -5.72 15.79
C VAL A 187 15.31 -6.66 16.18
N THR A 188 16.28 -6.84 15.29
CA THR A 188 17.48 -7.66 15.55
C THR A 188 18.29 -7.09 16.71
N LEU A 189 18.51 -5.79 16.74
CA LEU A 189 19.23 -5.11 17.81
C LEU A 189 18.52 -5.26 19.16
N TYR A 190 17.18 -5.15 19.18
CA TYR A 190 16.38 -5.44 20.38
C TYR A 190 16.57 -6.89 20.84
N GLY A 191 16.50 -7.87 19.93
CA GLY A 191 16.73 -9.29 20.21
C GLY A 191 18.11 -9.54 20.81
N TYR A 192 19.15 -8.94 20.22
CA TYR A 192 20.53 -9.03 20.73
C TYR A 192 20.67 -8.49 22.17
N PHE A 193 20.08 -7.33 22.47
CA PHE A 193 20.13 -6.77 23.82
C PHE A 193 19.36 -7.61 24.82
N LYS A 194 18.21 -8.12 24.44
CA LYS A 194 17.39 -9.00 25.27
C LYS A 194 18.11 -10.31 25.59
N TYR A 195 18.77 -10.91 24.59
CA TYR A 195 19.56 -12.13 24.77
C TYR A 195 20.71 -11.90 25.75
N ASN A 196 21.43 -10.80 25.65
CA ASN A 196 22.54 -10.45 26.54
C ASN A 196 22.08 -9.92 27.92
N LYS A 197 20.84 -10.13 28.32
CA LYS A 197 20.26 -9.69 29.60
C LYS A 197 20.47 -8.20 29.93
N LYS A 198 20.70 -7.37 28.91
CA LYS A 198 20.79 -5.92 29.08
C LYS A 198 19.39 -5.38 29.23
N GLN A 199 19.16 -4.56 30.27
CA GLN A 199 17.87 -3.86 30.41
C GLN A 199 17.70 -2.86 29.28
N TYR A 200 16.90 -3.21 28.29
CA TYR A 200 16.54 -2.34 27.19
C TYR A 200 15.04 -2.11 27.17
N LYS A 201 14.63 -0.88 26.83
CA LYS A 201 13.22 -0.57 26.64
C LYS A 201 12.74 -1.20 25.34
N SER A 202 11.48 -1.60 25.31
CA SER A 202 10.79 -2.18 24.14
C SER A 202 10.64 -1.22 22.94
N ASP A 203 11.14 0.00 23.06
CA ASP A 203 11.06 1.06 22.05
C ASP A 203 11.59 0.63 20.67
N LEU A 204 12.75 -0.06 20.65
CA LEU A 204 13.35 -0.55 19.40
C LEU A 204 12.47 -1.60 18.73
N LEU A 205 11.85 -2.48 19.52
CA LEU A 205 10.95 -3.49 19.00
C LEU A 205 9.74 -2.84 18.31
N TYR A 206 9.07 -1.92 19.01
CA TYR A 206 7.85 -1.32 18.47
C TYR A 206 8.11 -0.46 17.24
N LEU A 207 9.17 0.36 17.25
CA LEU A 207 9.54 1.14 16.08
C LEU A 207 10.01 0.25 14.92
N GLY A 208 10.75 -0.81 15.23
CA GLY A 208 11.20 -1.78 14.22
C GLY A 208 10.02 -2.49 13.57
N VAL A 209 9.07 -2.99 14.36
CA VAL A 209 7.85 -3.64 13.85
C VAL A 209 7.01 -2.66 13.04
N PHE A 210 6.84 -1.41 13.50
CA PHE A 210 6.14 -0.38 12.74
C PHE A 210 6.79 -0.12 11.39
N SER A 211 8.13 0.02 11.35
CA SER A 211 8.86 0.26 10.11
C SER A 211 8.74 -0.91 9.12
N VAL A 212 8.77 -2.16 9.62
CA VAL A 212 8.54 -3.36 8.79
C VAL A 212 7.11 -3.37 8.23
N LEU A 213 6.10 -3.13 9.08
CA LEU A 213 4.70 -3.10 8.63
C LEU A 213 4.48 -2.00 7.59
N LEU A 214 5.03 -0.80 7.82
CA LEU A 214 4.96 0.30 6.86
C LEU A 214 5.59 -0.07 5.53
N ALA A 215 6.78 -0.70 5.55
CA ALA A 215 7.46 -1.14 4.34
C ALA A 215 6.65 -2.19 3.58
N VAL A 216 6.12 -3.20 4.28
CA VAL A 216 5.29 -4.25 3.67
C VAL A 216 4.05 -3.65 3.03
N TRP A 217 3.34 -2.77 3.75
CA TRP A 217 2.17 -2.10 3.21
C TRP A 217 2.50 -1.31 1.93
N ARG A 218 3.56 -0.50 1.97
CA ARG A 218 3.96 0.35 0.84
C ARG A 218 4.39 -0.47 -0.38
N ILE A 219 5.12 -1.58 -0.19
CA ILE A 219 5.52 -2.47 -1.30
C ILE A 219 4.28 -3.11 -1.93
N THR A 220 3.39 -3.66 -1.11
CA THR A 220 2.19 -4.35 -1.60
C THR A 220 1.13 -3.42 -2.21
N ASP A 221 1.21 -2.12 -1.93
CA ASP A 221 0.31 -1.09 -2.48
C ASP A 221 0.83 -0.49 -3.81
N THR A 222 2.07 -0.80 -4.25
CA THR A 222 2.58 -0.35 -5.55
C THR A 222 1.90 -1.07 -6.70
N ARG A 223 1.76 -0.37 -7.84
CA ARG A 223 1.22 -0.99 -9.06
C ARG A 223 2.19 -1.97 -9.70
N ILE A 224 3.50 -1.84 -9.44
CA ILE A 224 4.50 -2.80 -9.95
C ILE A 224 4.49 -4.12 -9.18
N ALA A 225 4.01 -4.16 -7.92
CA ALA A 225 4.04 -5.36 -7.10
C ALA A 225 3.37 -6.59 -7.76
N PRO A 226 2.18 -6.48 -8.38
CA PRO A 226 1.57 -7.62 -9.08
C PRO A 226 2.42 -8.13 -10.27
N LEU A 227 3.19 -7.27 -10.92
CA LEU A 227 4.11 -7.69 -12.01
C LEU A 227 5.38 -8.36 -11.49
N LEU A 228 5.81 -8.03 -10.26
CA LEU A 228 6.98 -8.64 -9.63
C LEU A 228 6.66 -9.97 -8.93
N PHE A 229 5.43 -10.12 -8.42
CA PHE A 229 4.97 -11.26 -7.60
C PHE A 229 3.79 -11.97 -8.27
N THR A 230 3.99 -12.43 -9.49
CA THR A 230 2.96 -12.91 -10.42
C THR A 230 2.17 -14.15 -9.99
N SER A 231 2.54 -14.83 -8.91
CA SER A 231 1.90 -16.11 -8.56
C SER A 231 0.80 -16.02 -7.50
N ASN A 232 0.60 -14.87 -6.85
CA ASN A 232 -0.36 -14.72 -5.76
C ASN A 232 -0.80 -13.26 -5.52
N GLU A 233 -1.34 -12.64 -6.53
CA GLU A 233 -1.77 -11.22 -6.51
C GLU A 233 -2.87 -10.97 -5.48
N MET A 234 -3.75 -11.94 -5.29
CA MET A 234 -4.78 -11.91 -4.24
C MET A 234 -4.15 -11.80 -2.85
N VAL A 235 -3.07 -12.53 -2.59
CA VAL A 235 -2.35 -12.51 -1.31
C VAL A 235 -1.73 -11.13 -1.05
N LEU A 236 -1.18 -10.46 -2.08
CA LEU A 236 -0.66 -9.09 -1.95
C LEU A 236 -1.74 -8.12 -1.46
N GLY A 237 -2.94 -8.20 -2.05
CA GLY A 237 -4.08 -7.39 -1.62
C GLY A 237 -4.47 -7.63 -0.17
N TYR A 238 -4.51 -8.89 0.28
CA TYR A 238 -4.82 -9.21 1.67
C TYR A 238 -3.74 -8.77 2.64
N ILE A 239 -2.46 -8.88 2.27
CA ILE A 239 -1.34 -8.37 3.08
C ILE A 239 -1.46 -6.85 3.22
N SER A 240 -1.67 -6.12 2.13
CA SER A 240 -1.81 -4.66 2.14
C SER A 240 -2.92 -4.21 3.10
N VAL A 241 -4.12 -4.76 2.94
CA VAL A 241 -5.26 -4.41 3.80
C VAL A 241 -5.05 -4.90 5.24
N GLY A 242 -4.49 -6.10 5.43
CA GLY A 242 -4.23 -6.67 6.75
C GLY A 242 -3.27 -5.81 7.58
N VAL A 243 -2.24 -5.27 6.94
CA VAL A 243 -1.29 -4.36 7.61
C VAL A 243 -1.98 -3.09 8.12
N LEU A 244 -2.98 -2.55 7.41
CA LEU A 244 -3.73 -1.38 7.86
C LEU A 244 -4.48 -1.63 9.18
N PHE A 245 -4.97 -2.85 9.43
CA PHE A 245 -5.65 -3.20 10.68
C PHE A 245 -4.73 -3.25 11.89
N ILE A 246 -3.46 -3.62 11.71
CA ILE A 246 -2.51 -3.80 12.81
C ILE A 246 -1.45 -2.68 12.90
N GLY A 247 -1.33 -1.84 11.85
CA GLY A 247 -0.24 -0.86 11.72
C GLY A 247 -0.18 0.16 12.86
N ALA A 248 -1.33 0.54 13.45
CA ALA A 248 -1.37 1.46 14.58
C ALA A 248 -0.87 0.85 15.90
N LEU A 249 -0.93 -0.48 16.06
CA LEU A 249 -0.61 -1.15 17.34
C LEU A 249 0.82 -0.88 17.83
N PRO A 250 1.87 -1.02 17.01
CA PRO A 250 3.22 -0.74 17.48
C PRO A 250 3.41 0.70 17.94
N LEU A 251 2.78 1.68 17.28
CA LEU A 251 2.86 3.09 17.68
C LEU A 251 2.15 3.33 19.02
N LEU A 252 0.95 2.76 19.21
CA LEU A 252 0.22 2.83 20.48
C LEU A 252 1.06 2.27 21.62
N LEU A 253 1.67 1.10 21.43
CA LEU A 253 2.51 0.44 22.43
C LEU A 253 3.79 1.23 22.69
N PHE A 254 4.42 1.81 21.67
CA PHE A 254 5.57 2.67 21.79
C PHE A 254 5.29 3.91 22.66
N VAL A 255 4.19 4.61 22.39
CA VAL A 255 3.81 5.81 23.14
C VAL A 255 3.39 5.44 24.56
N ARG A 256 2.65 4.36 24.74
CA ARG A 256 2.24 3.84 26.04
C ARG A 256 3.44 3.63 26.98
N ASP A 257 4.51 3.01 26.48
CA ASP A 257 5.70 2.71 27.30
C ASP A 257 6.52 3.96 27.63
N ARG A 258 6.24 5.09 26.97
CA ARG A 258 6.88 6.39 27.21
C ARG A 258 6.15 7.29 28.20
N ILE A 259 4.90 6.98 28.50
CA ILE A 259 4.03 7.77 29.36
C ILE A 259 3.96 7.13 30.76
N ASP A 260 3.62 7.94 31.76
CA ASP A 260 3.40 7.44 33.12
C ASP A 260 2.24 6.43 33.12
N LYS A 261 2.41 5.32 33.83
CA LYS A 261 1.43 4.21 33.86
C LYS A 261 -0.01 4.68 34.20
N ALA A 262 -0.14 5.68 35.05
CA ALA A 262 -1.45 6.24 35.42
C ALA A 262 -2.18 6.90 34.24
N LYS A 263 -1.45 7.37 33.21
CA LYS A 263 -1.99 8.06 32.02
C LYS A 263 -2.03 7.16 30.79
N ALA A 264 -1.50 5.95 30.89
CA ALA A 264 -1.41 5.00 29.77
C ALA A 264 -2.72 4.24 29.53
N LEU A 265 -3.71 4.34 30.42
CA LEU A 265 -4.97 3.60 30.32
C LEU A 265 -5.71 3.82 28.99
N PRO A 266 -5.89 5.06 28.49
CA PRO A 266 -6.57 5.28 27.20
C PRO A 266 -5.88 4.58 26.05
N LEU A 267 -4.53 4.59 26.00
CA LEU A 267 -3.75 3.90 24.95
C LEU A 267 -3.91 2.37 25.04
N ASN A 268 -3.97 1.81 26.25
CA ASN A 268 -4.21 0.38 26.43
C ASN A 268 -5.60 -0.03 25.93
N ILE A 269 -6.62 0.77 26.24
CA ILE A 269 -8.00 0.54 25.78
C ILE A 269 -8.05 0.62 24.26
N THR A 270 -7.46 1.66 23.67
CA THR A 270 -7.40 1.82 22.20
C THR A 270 -6.67 0.64 21.55
N ALA A 271 -5.52 0.23 22.07
CA ALA A 271 -4.79 -0.93 21.56
C ALA A 271 -5.60 -2.23 21.64
N ALA A 272 -6.34 -2.44 22.74
CA ALA A 272 -7.23 -3.59 22.89
C ALA A 272 -8.36 -3.55 21.86
N ILE A 273 -9.01 -2.41 21.65
CA ILE A 273 -10.07 -2.24 20.64
C ILE A 273 -9.52 -2.52 19.23
N VAL A 274 -8.40 -1.94 18.87
CA VAL A 274 -7.76 -2.16 17.56
C VAL A 274 -7.41 -3.63 17.36
N SER A 275 -6.89 -4.30 18.40
CA SER A 275 -6.59 -5.74 18.36
C SER A 275 -7.85 -6.58 18.15
N ILE A 276 -8.95 -6.25 18.84
CA ILE A 276 -10.24 -6.94 18.68
C ILE A 276 -10.77 -6.75 17.25
N ILE A 277 -10.71 -5.52 16.73
CA ILE A 277 -11.15 -5.23 15.36
C ILE A 277 -10.32 -6.03 14.35
N ALA A 278 -8.99 -6.09 14.52
CA ALA A 278 -8.11 -6.86 13.64
C ALA A 278 -8.43 -8.37 13.67
N ILE A 279 -8.62 -8.94 14.87
CA ILE A 279 -9.00 -10.36 15.03
C ILE A 279 -10.38 -10.61 14.40
N PHE A 280 -11.34 -9.72 14.63
CA PHE A 280 -12.68 -9.81 14.07
C PHE A 280 -12.64 -9.80 12.52
N ALA A 281 -11.84 -8.91 11.92
CA ALA A 281 -11.68 -8.85 10.47
C ALA A 281 -11.16 -10.17 9.88
N VAL A 282 -10.15 -10.79 10.53
CA VAL A 282 -9.62 -12.09 10.11
C VAL A 282 -10.67 -13.20 10.26
N LEU A 283 -11.42 -13.23 11.37
CA LEU A 283 -12.45 -14.24 11.59
C LEU A 283 -13.58 -14.13 10.57
N TYR A 284 -14.00 -12.91 10.20
CA TYR A 284 -15.00 -12.69 9.16
C TYR A 284 -14.50 -13.14 7.79
N GLN A 285 -13.25 -12.82 7.44
CA GLN A 285 -12.62 -13.29 6.21
C GLN A 285 -12.61 -14.83 6.13
N VAL A 286 -12.13 -15.51 7.18
CA VAL A 286 -12.02 -16.97 7.21
C VAL A 286 -13.41 -17.64 7.21
N SER A 287 -14.42 -17.00 7.81
CA SER A 287 -15.80 -17.50 7.79
C SER A 287 -16.48 -17.36 6.42
N GLY A 288 -15.88 -16.66 5.47
CA GLY A 288 -16.46 -16.37 4.15
C GLY A 288 -17.67 -15.42 4.18
N ARG A 289 -17.98 -14.80 5.33
CA ARG A 289 -19.15 -13.90 5.46
C ARG A 289 -18.92 -12.53 4.89
N MET A 290 -17.73 -11.95 5.12
CA MET A 290 -17.31 -10.65 4.60
C MET A 290 -15.83 -10.69 4.29
N GLU A 291 -15.43 -10.01 3.25
CA GLU A 291 -14.02 -9.85 2.94
C GLU A 291 -13.39 -8.73 3.77
N ILE A 292 -12.12 -8.93 4.14
CA ILE A 292 -11.34 -7.93 4.89
C ILE A 292 -11.32 -6.57 4.16
N ARG A 293 -11.44 -6.59 2.83
CA ARG A 293 -11.54 -5.38 1.99
C ARG A 293 -12.83 -4.61 2.24
N GLU A 294 -13.94 -5.27 2.47
CA GLU A 294 -15.22 -4.61 2.77
C GLU A 294 -15.15 -3.89 4.12
N LEU A 295 -14.30 -4.37 5.02
CA LEU A 295 -14.06 -3.77 6.34
C LEU A 295 -12.98 -2.67 6.34
N ILE A 296 -12.46 -2.25 5.17
CA ILE A 296 -11.36 -1.28 5.08
C ILE A 296 -11.70 0.08 5.73
N VAL A 297 -12.96 0.50 5.67
CA VAL A 297 -13.41 1.72 6.34
C VAL A 297 -13.19 1.63 7.85
N LEU A 298 -13.40 0.45 8.44
CA LEU A 298 -13.18 0.21 9.86
C LEU A 298 -11.69 0.30 10.22
N SER A 299 -10.79 -0.17 9.34
CA SER A 299 -9.34 -0.01 9.52
C SER A 299 -8.92 1.46 9.53
N HIS A 300 -9.45 2.27 8.60
CA HIS A 300 -9.16 3.71 8.55
C HIS A 300 -9.68 4.45 9.79
N ILE A 301 -10.90 4.13 10.24
CA ILE A 301 -11.45 4.70 11.48
C ILE A 301 -10.57 4.32 12.66
N SER A 302 -10.13 3.06 12.77
CA SER A 302 -9.23 2.58 13.84
C SER A 302 -7.89 3.32 13.83
N LEU A 303 -7.32 3.54 12.63
CA LEU A 303 -6.06 4.25 12.47
C LEU A 303 -6.19 5.71 12.91
N ILE A 304 -7.21 6.43 12.42
CA ILE A 304 -7.47 7.83 12.79
C ILE A 304 -7.74 7.96 14.28
N ALA A 305 -8.57 7.09 14.86
CA ALA A 305 -8.85 7.08 16.28
C ALA A 305 -7.60 6.82 17.13
N SER A 306 -6.73 5.91 16.67
CA SER A 306 -5.45 5.61 17.32
C SER A 306 -4.52 6.81 17.31
N LEU A 307 -4.39 7.50 16.18
CA LEU A 307 -3.58 8.71 16.05
C LEU A 307 -4.13 9.85 16.94
N ALA A 308 -5.44 10.06 16.91
CA ALA A 308 -6.09 11.06 17.76
C ALA A 308 -5.86 10.76 19.26
N MET A 309 -5.97 9.49 19.67
CA MET A 309 -5.73 9.07 21.04
C MET A 309 -4.26 9.24 21.46
N ILE A 310 -3.31 8.96 20.58
CA ILE A 310 -1.89 9.23 20.81
C ILE A 310 -1.67 10.71 21.06
N VAL A 311 -2.16 11.58 20.18
CA VAL A 311 -2.01 13.04 20.29
C VAL A 311 -2.65 13.54 21.59
N LEU A 312 -3.89 13.16 21.86
CA LEU A 312 -4.62 13.57 23.06
C LEU A 312 -3.89 13.15 24.36
N THR A 313 -3.42 11.91 24.41
CA THR A 313 -2.73 11.39 25.60
C THR A 313 -1.39 12.08 25.81
N LEU A 314 -0.66 12.41 24.72
CA LEU A 314 0.57 13.18 24.78
C LEU A 314 0.32 14.60 25.29
N LEU A 315 -0.72 15.29 24.82
CA LEU A 315 -1.11 16.64 25.29
C LEU A 315 -1.48 16.65 26.78
N ILE A 316 -2.23 15.65 27.24
CA ILE A 316 -2.58 15.50 28.66
C ILE A 316 -1.33 15.20 29.50
N ALA A 317 -0.44 14.36 29.01
CA ALA A 317 0.81 14.05 29.70
C ALA A 317 1.72 15.26 29.84
N GLU A 318 1.76 16.10 28.81
CA GLU A 318 2.49 17.35 28.77
C GLU A 318 1.99 18.37 29.78
N LYS A 319 0.69 18.67 29.78
CA LYS A 319 0.06 19.63 30.70
C LYS A 319 0.33 19.32 32.17
N SER A 320 0.53 18.03 32.50
CA SER A 320 0.79 17.56 33.86
C SER A 320 2.26 17.59 34.27
N ASN A 321 3.21 17.73 33.36
CA ASN A 321 4.65 17.59 33.65
C ASN A 321 5.44 18.82 33.19
N ARG A 322 5.77 19.74 34.14
CA ARG A 322 6.50 21.00 33.90
C ARG A 322 7.93 20.86 33.39
N SER A 323 8.41 19.67 33.05
CA SER A 323 9.79 19.42 32.59
C SER A 323 9.93 19.54 31.08
N LYS A 324 10.56 20.61 30.61
CA LYS A 324 10.85 20.96 29.21
C LYS A 324 11.60 19.89 28.37
N LYS A 325 12.04 18.80 28.93
CA LYS A 325 12.88 17.78 28.24
C LYS A 325 12.09 16.72 27.45
N ARG A 326 10.77 16.60 27.65
CA ARG A 326 9.92 15.56 27.01
C ARG A 326 9.32 15.96 25.67
N TYR A 327 9.34 17.22 25.31
CA TYR A 327 8.72 17.77 24.09
C TYR A 327 9.28 17.20 22.77
N LYS A 328 10.56 16.81 22.74
CA LYS A 328 11.20 16.33 21.52
C LYS A 328 10.57 15.06 20.90
N SER A 329 9.95 14.22 21.72
CA SER A 329 9.28 13.01 21.24
C SER A 329 7.88 13.30 20.70
N LEU A 330 7.22 14.37 21.15
CA LEU A 330 5.92 14.81 20.65
C LEU A 330 6.02 15.31 19.20
N TYR A 331 6.99 16.19 18.94
CA TYR A 331 7.23 16.69 17.56
C TYR A 331 7.52 15.56 16.58
N PHE A 332 8.23 14.53 17.04
CA PHE A 332 8.54 13.37 16.21
C PHE A 332 7.29 12.55 15.84
N VAL A 333 6.40 12.31 16.82
CA VAL A 333 5.13 11.59 16.56
C VAL A 333 4.21 12.44 15.69
N LEU A 334 4.13 13.76 15.89
CA LEU A 334 3.39 14.68 15.03
C LEU A 334 3.91 14.67 13.58
N LEU A 335 5.22 14.65 13.38
CA LEU A 335 5.84 14.53 12.05
C LEU A 335 5.49 13.22 11.36
N LEU A 336 5.52 12.09 12.08
CA LEU A 336 5.08 10.78 11.55
C LEU A 336 3.60 10.78 11.17
N VAL A 337 2.75 11.40 12.00
CA VAL A 337 1.32 11.55 11.74
C VAL A 337 1.06 12.40 10.50
N CYS A 338 1.72 13.55 10.40
CA CYS A 338 1.59 14.44 9.22
C CYS A 338 2.09 13.75 7.94
N GLY A 339 3.20 13.03 8.01
CA GLY A 339 3.71 12.23 6.89
C GLY A 339 2.71 11.16 6.44
N GLY A 340 2.13 10.42 7.38
CA GLY A 340 1.12 9.40 7.07
C GLY A 340 -0.18 9.96 6.49
N ILE A 341 -0.62 11.14 6.94
CA ILE A 341 -1.81 11.81 6.39
C ILE A 341 -1.54 12.32 4.98
N SER A 342 -0.36 12.90 4.74
CA SER A 342 0.05 13.37 3.41
C SER A 342 0.08 12.21 2.40
N ASP A 343 0.55 11.05 2.82
CA ASP A 343 0.60 9.83 2.00
C ASP A 343 -0.80 9.34 1.60
N ILE A 344 -1.77 9.41 2.50
CA ILE A 344 -3.18 9.07 2.21
C ILE A 344 -3.79 10.05 1.19
N GLN A 345 -3.42 11.33 1.24
CA GLN A 345 -3.90 12.33 0.27
C GLN A 345 -3.24 12.15 -1.10
N ILE A 346 -1.94 11.90 -1.15
CA ILE A 346 -1.19 11.66 -2.39
C ILE A 346 -1.69 10.37 -3.06
N GLY A 347 -1.89 9.30 -2.31
CA GLY A 347 -2.46 8.05 -2.82
C GLY A 347 -3.89 8.20 -3.40
N ARG A 348 -4.66 9.21 -2.96
CA ARG A 348 -5.97 9.54 -3.57
C ARG A 348 -5.87 10.38 -4.84
N ALA A 349 -4.82 11.16 -5.01
CA ALA A 349 -4.59 11.99 -6.20
C ALA A 349 -4.07 11.18 -7.39
N HIS A 350 -3.47 10.01 -7.15
CA HIS A 350 -2.95 9.10 -8.18
C HIS A 350 -3.87 7.88 -8.43
N VAL A 351 -5.10 7.91 -7.92
CA VAL A 351 -6.11 6.84 -8.09
C VAL A 351 -7.29 7.33 -8.90
#